data_ef61a0190d84bc8069638f96986c6568
#
_entry.id   ef61a0190d84bc8069638f96986c6568
#
_cell.length_a   1.000
_cell.length_b   1.000
_cell.length_c   1.000
_cell.angle_alpha   90.00
_cell.angle_beta   90.00
_cell.angle_gamma   90.00
#
_symmetry.space_group_name_H-M   'P 1'
#
loop_
_entity.id
_entity.type
_entity.pdbx_description
1 polymer ?
#
loop_
_entity_poly.entity_id
_entity_poly.type
_entity_poly.pdbx_seq_one_letter_code
_entity_poly.pdbx_strand_id
1 'polypeptide(L)'
;MMVEVSTPATITPSVPAGERPGPGTYGRVTAWLSKRVEIALAQIDLTLPQYRVLGILSEGSAAASGLAQRLAVRPPSITAVIDGLVARDLVDRSHEESDRRRITLRLTAEGERTVVAADLCVDEYLESIAACLPDPDEMMVLRSLELWGHAMANFHQMRKQVQ
;
A
#
# COMPACT_ATOMS: atom_id res chain seq x y z
N MET A 1 9.86 33.36 28.63
CA MET A 1 9.46 33.82 27.31
C MET A 1 8.67 32.67 26.69
N MET A 2 7.33 32.68 26.80
CA MET A 2 6.44 31.66 26.30
C MET A 2 6.36 31.84 24.78
N VAL A 3 6.72 30.79 24.03
CA VAL A 3 6.51 30.74 22.58
C VAL A 3 5.04 30.38 22.37
N GLU A 4 4.24 31.32 21.90
CA GLU A 4 2.88 31.05 21.41
C GLU A 4 2.97 30.09 20.22
N VAL A 5 2.55 28.85 20.44
CA VAL A 5 2.32 27.89 19.36
C VAL A 5 1.04 28.33 18.66
N SER A 6 1.21 29.03 17.53
CA SER A 6 0.10 29.41 16.65
C SER A 6 -0.59 28.13 16.16
N THR A 7 -1.82 27.91 16.61
CA THR A 7 -2.69 26.81 16.11
C THR A 7 -2.87 27.01 14.59
N PRO A 8 -2.53 26.03 13.74
CA PRO A 8 -2.78 26.15 12.32
C PRO A 8 -4.27 26.29 12.07
N ALA A 9 -4.63 27.26 11.24
CA ALA A 9 -6.01 27.49 10.82
C ALA A 9 -6.61 26.19 10.28
N THR A 10 -7.69 25.71 10.90
CA THR A 10 -8.48 24.59 10.43
C THR A 10 -9.01 24.93 9.05
N ILE A 11 -8.38 24.37 8.00
CA ILE A 11 -8.91 24.46 6.65
C ILE A 11 -10.08 23.47 6.61
N THR A 12 -11.29 23.98 6.80
CA THR A 12 -12.51 23.21 6.55
C THR A 12 -12.71 23.20 5.03
N PRO A 13 -12.47 22.09 4.32
CA PRO A 13 -12.81 21.99 2.93
C PRO A 13 -14.33 21.84 2.83
N SER A 14 -15.05 22.91 2.57
CA SER A 14 -16.44 22.80 2.12
C SER A 14 -16.43 22.32 0.67
N VAL A 15 -16.37 21.00 0.46
CA VAL A 15 -16.73 20.45 -0.85
C VAL A 15 -18.24 20.28 -0.84
N PRO A 16 -19.00 21.03 -1.67
CA PRO A 16 -20.44 20.86 -1.74
C PRO A 16 -20.76 19.43 -2.13
N ALA A 17 -21.67 18.78 -1.41
CA ALA A 17 -22.10 17.42 -1.71
C ALA A 17 -22.67 17.39 -3.15
N GLY A 18 -22.03 16.65 -4.05
CA GLY A 18 -22.48 16.46 -5.44
C GLY A 18 -21.63 17.14 -6.53
N GLU A 19 -20.73 18.05 -6.24
CA GLU A 19 -19.80 18.58 -7.23
C GLU A 19 -18.56 17.67 -7.39
N ARG A 20 -18.20 17.42 -8.64
CA ARG A 20 -16.94 16.71 -8.93
C ARG A 20 -15.75 17.63 -8.62
N PRO A 21 -14.74 17.14 -7.89
CA PRO A 21 -13.53 17.91 -7.68
C PRO A 21 -12.89 18.35 -8.99
N GLY A 22 -12.28 19.53 -8.97
CA GLY A 22 -11.61 20.09 -10.14
C GLY A 22 -10.47 19.19 -10.67
N PRO A 23 -10.00 19.45 -11.92
CA PRO A 23 -8.94 18.67 -12.56
C PRO A 23 -7.69 18.53 -11.68
N GLY A 24 -7.11 17.33 -11.63
CA GLY A 24 -5.88 17.04 -10.91
C GLY A 24 -6.04 16.82 -9.39
N THR A 25 -7.22 17.03 -8.80
CA THR A 25 -7.43 16.83 -7.35
C THR A 25 -7.17 15.39 -6.95
N TYR A 26 -7.76 14.41 -7.63
CA TYR A 26 -7.57 13.00 -7.31
C TYR A 26 -6.12 12.55 -7.41
N GLY A 27 -5.42 12.93 -8.49
CA GLY A 27 -4.02 12.55 -8.70
C GLY A 27 -3.09 13.14 -7.64
N ARG A 28 -3.27 14.41 -7.27
CA ARG A 28 -2.46 15.05 -6.22
C ARG A 28 -2.71 14.44 -4.85
N VAL A 29 -3.97 14.22 -4.47
CA VAL A 29 -4.31 13.59 -3.20
C VAL A 29 -3.76 12.17 -3.13
N THR A 30 -3.88 11.37 -4.19
CA THR A 30 -3.32 10.01 -4.24
C THR A 30 -1.78 10.03 -4.10
N ALA A 31 -1.10 10.99 -4.74
CA ALA A 31 0.34 11.13 -4.61
C ALA A 31 0.76 11.52 -3.16
N TRP A 32 -0.01 12.39 -2.51
CA TRP A 32 0.23 12.74 -1.11
C TRP A 32 -0.02 11.56 -0.17
N LEU A 33 -1.11 10.81 -0.35
CA LEU A 33 -1.39 9.60 0.42
C LEU A 33 -0.27 8.57 0.27
N SER A 34 0.20 8.33 -0.97
CA SER A 34 1.33 7.44 -1.20
C SER A 34 2.57 7.86 -0.41
N LYS A 35 2.85 9.19 -0.36
CA LYS A 35 3.97 9.70 0.45
C LYS A 35 3.76 9.49 1.96
N ARG A 36 2.52 9.58 2.46
CA ARG A 36 2.22 9.30 3.86
C ARG A 36 2.42 7.83 4.22
N VAL A 37 2.02 6.93 3.33
CA VAL A 37 2.33 5.49 3.47
C VAL A 37 3.84 5.24 3.52
N GLU A 38 4.64 5.87 2.65
CA GLU A 38 6.11 5.76 2.71
C GLU A 38 6.68 6.24 4.05
N ILE A 39 6.13 7.31 4.63
CA ILE A 39 6.58 7.85 5.93
C ILE A 39 6.25 6.86 7.06
N ALA A 40 5.06 6.26 7.07
CA ALA A 40 4.68 5.24 8.04
C ALA A 40 5.61 4.01 7.94
N LEU A 41 5.80 3.48 6.74
CA LEU A 41 6.64 2.31 6.49
C LEU A 41 8.11 2.53 6.87
N ALA A 42 8.62 3.76 6.74
CA ALA A 42 9.98 4.08 7.15
C ALA A 42 10.23 3.89 8.66
N GLN A 43 9.19 3.92 9.50
CA GLN A 43 9.30 3.68 10.94
C GLN A 43 9.65 2.23 11.27
N ILE A 44 9.34 1.31 10.36
CA ILE A 44 9.63 -0.12 10.49
C ILE A 44 10.64 -0.61 9.44
N ASP A 45 11.41 0.32 8.86
CA ASP A 45 12.47 0.06 7.89
C ASP A 45 11.96 -0.71 6.64
N LEU A 46 10.76 -0.36 6.15
CA LEU A 46 10.21 -0.86 4.90
C LEU A 46 10.07 0.25 3.86
N THR A 47 10.29 -0.11 2.60
CA THR A 47 9.97 0.74 1.46
C THR A 47 8.59 0.37 0.90
N LEU A 48 7.92 1.31 0.24
CA LEU A 48 6.62 1.06 -0.40
C LEU A 48 6.66 -0.08 -1.44
N PRO A 49 7.72 -0.23 -2.29
CA PRO A 49 7.84 -1.39 -3.16
C PRO A 49 7.95 -2.72 -2.40
N GLN A 50 8.68 -2.77 -1.28
CA GLN A 50 8.77 -3.96 -0.42
C GLN A 50 7.43 -4.30 0.20
N TYR A 51 6.75 -3.33 0.79
CA TYR A 51 5.41 -3.49 1.36
C TYR A 51 4.41 -4.05 0.35
N ARG A 52 4.39 -3.52 -0.88
CA ARG A 52 3.53 -4.02 -1.96
C ARG A 52 3.80 -5.48 -2.32
N VAL A 53 5.08 -5.90 -2.33
CA VAL A 53 5.45 -7.31 -2.58
C VAL A 53 4.98 -8.19 -1.44
N LEU A 54 5.23 -7.80 -0.19
CA LEU A 54 4.78 -8.55 1.00
C LEU A 54 3.25 -8.68 1.02
N GLY A 55 2.51 -7.61 0.75
CA GLY A 55 1.05 -7.63 0.68
C GLY A 55 0.50 -8.57 -0.41
N ILE A 56 1.17 -8.69 -1.58
CA ILE A 56 0.75 -9.69 -2.57
C ILE A 56 1.07 -11.11 -2.09
N LEU A 57 2.20 -11.31 -1.42
CA LEU A 57 2.60 -12.63 -0.93
C LEU A 57 1.79 -13.10 0.29
N SER A 58 1.17 -12.17 1.04
CA SER A 58 0.24 -12.54 2.12
C SER A 58 -1.05 -13.19 1.60
N GLU A 59 -1.43 -12.92 0.35
CA GLU A 59 -2.55 -13.59 -0.33
C GLU A 59 -2.18 -14.99 -0.83
N GLY A 60 -0.89 -15.35 -0.83
CA GLY A 60 -0.37 -16.62 -1.29
C GLY A 60 0.95 -16.51 -2.06
N SER A 61 1.48 -17.65 -2.46
CA SER A 61 2.75 -17.71 -3.19
C SER A 61 2.61 -17.15 -4.62
N ALA A 62 3.69 -16.53 -5.12
CA ALA A 62 3.75 -15.98 -6.46
C ALA A 62 5.13 -16.14 -7.12
N ALA A 63 5.16 -16.26 -8.44
CA ALA A 63 6.39 -16.14 -9.21
C ALA A 63 6.79 -14.66 -9.38
N ALA A 64 8.10 -14.38 -9.52
CA ALA A 64 8.60 -13.02 -9.72
C ALA A 64 7.95 -12.30 -10.92
N SER A 65 7.69 -13.02 -12.01
CA SER A 65 6.98 -12.47 -13.18
C SER A 65 5.54 -12.07 -12.86
N GLY A 66 4.85 -12.85 -12.03
CA GLY A 66 3.50 -12.52 -11.57
C GLY A 66 3.47 -11.28 -10.68
N LEU A 67 4.47 -11.12 -9.79
CA LEU A 67 4.64 -9.91 -9.00
C LEU A 67 4.90 -8.68 -9.88
N ALA A 68 5.82 -8.78 -10.84
CA ALA A 68 6.11 -7.69 -11.76
C ALA A 68 4.86 -7.24 -12.55
N GLN A 69 4.05 -8.21 -13.01
CA GLN A 69 2.80 -7.94 -13.71
C GLN A 69 1.75 -7.27 -12.80
N ARG A 70 1.53 -7.79 -11.58
CA ARG A 70 0.56 -7.23 -10.62
C ARG A 70 0.93 -5.80 -10.19
N LEU A 71 2.23 -5.54 -10.02
CA LEU A 71 2.75 -4.24 -9.61
C LEU A 71 2.99 -3.28 -10.77
N ALA A 72 2.82 -3.73 -12.01
CA ALA A 72 3.09 -2.97 -13.24
C ALA A 72 4.50 -2.37 -13.26
N VAL A 73 5.50 -3.14 -12.80
CA VAL A 73 6.90 -2.73 -12.77
C VAL A 73 7.76 -3.57 -13.72
N ARG A 74 8.93 -3.05 -14.09
CA ARG A 74 9.87 -3.78 -14.94
C ARG A 74 10.52 -4.95 -14.18
N PRO A 75 10.80 -6.11 -14.84
CA PRO A 75 11.41 -7.27 -14.19
C PRO A 75 12.69 -6.98 -13.40
N PRO A 76 13.65 -6.16 -13.87
CA PRO A 76 14.84 -5.86 -13.07
C PRO A 76 14.56 -5.16 -11.75
N SER A 77 13.54 -4.27 -11.74
CA SER A 77 13.16 -3.53 -10.53
C SER A 77 12.56 -4.47 -9.48
N ILE A 78 11.72 -5.42 -9.88
CA ILE A 78 11.12 -6.36 -8.93
C ILE A 78 12.17 -7.34 -8.38
N THR A 79 13.16 -7.74 -9.19
CA THR A 79 14.24 -8.62 -8.74
C THR A 79 15.02 -7.98 -7.59
N ALA A 80 15.42 -6.72 -7.72
CA ALA A 80 16.14 -6.02 -6.66
C ALA A 80 15.33 -5.90 -5.35
N VAL A 81 14.00 -5.68 -5.45
CA VAL A 81 13.11 -5.64 -4.28
C VAL A 81 13.03 -7.02 -3.60
N ILE A 82 12.86 -8.09 -4.40
CA ILE A 82 12.81 -9.46 -3.89
C ILE A 82 14.13 -9.85 -3.23
N ASP A 83 15.27 -9.52 -3.86
CA ASP A 83 16.59 -9.81 -3.30
C ASP A 83 16.78 -9.14 -1.93
N GLY A 84 16.33 -7.88 -1.80
CA GLY A 84 16.36 -7.17 -0.52
C GLY A 84 15.46 -7.81 0.55
N LEU A 85 14.30 -8.34 0.17
CA LEU A 85 13.40 -9.04 1.10
C LEU A 85 13.96 -10.40 1.53
N VAL A 86 14.56 -11.13 0.60
CA VAL A 86 15.24 -12.42 0.89
C VAL A 86 16.44 -12.21 1.80
N ALA A 87 17.24 -11.18 1.56
CA ALA A 87 18.40 -10.85 2.40
C ALA A 87 18.00 -10.49 3.84
N ARG A 88 16.77 -10.06 4.07
CA ARG A 88 16.19 -9.78 5.39
C ARG A 88 15.38 -10.94 5.98
N ASP A 89 15.40 -12.10 5.36
CA ASP A 89 14.63 -13.27 5.76
C ASP A 89 13.11 -13.06 5.83
N LEU A 90 12.59 -12.13 5.02
CA LEU A 90 11.15 -11.84 4.95
C LEU A 90 10.45 -12.68 3.87
N VAL A 91 11.19 -13.08 2.85
CA VAL A 91 10.69 -13.88 1.71
C VAL A 91 11.63 -15.04 1.45
N ASP A 92 11.07 -16.22 1.25
CA ASP A 92 11.80 -17.40 0.83
C ASP A 92 11.54 -17.73 -0.65
N ARG A 93 12.57 -18.33 -1.27
CA ARG A 93 12.51 -18.87 -2.64
C ARG A 93 12.39 -20.39 -2.56
N SER A 94 11.23 -20.90 -2.88
CA SER A 94 11.00 -22.34 -2.98
C SER A 94 10.87 -22.78 -4.44
N HIS A 95 11.28 -24.02 -4.71
CA HIS A 95 10.97 -24.66 -5.98
C HIS A 95 9.60 -25.31 -5.89
N GLU A 96 8.79 -25.18 -6.93
CA GLU A 96 7.50 -25.89 -7.00
C GLU A 96 7.75 -27.40 -7.08
N GLU A 97 7.09 -28.20 -6.24
CA GLU A 97 7.29 -29.65 -6.23
C GLU A 97 6.97 -30.31 -7.58
N SER A 98 6.04 -29.73 -8.32
CA SER A 98 5.61 -30.18 -9.63
C SER A 98 6.55 -29.75 -10.77
N ASP A 99 7.29 -28.66 -10.63
CA ASP A 99 8.27 -28.16 -11.63
C ASP A 99 9.44 -27.44 -10.96
N ARG A 100 10.53 -28.17 -10.77
CA ARG A 100 11.78 -27.64 -10.16
C ARG A 100 12.40 -26.47 -10.91
N ARG A 101 11.92 -26.15 -12.11
CA ARG A 101 12.38 -24.97 -12.88
C ARG A 101 11.61 -23.70 -12.50
N ARG A 102 10.51 -23.82 -11.78
CA ARG A 102 9.68 -22.72 -11.36
C ARG A 102 10.04 -22.29 -9.94
N ILE A 103 10.63 -21.09 -9.81
CA ILE A 103 10.90 -20.47 -8.51
C ILE A 103 9.64 -19.73 -8.07
N THR A 104 9.14 -20.12 -6.91
CA THR A 104 7.99 -19.50 -6.25
C THR A 104 8.47 -18.77 -5.00
N LEU A 105 7.91 -17.61 -4.76
CA LEU A 105 8.20 -16.77 -3.61
C LEU A 105 7.08 -16.92 -2.57
N ARG A 106 7.45 -17.01 -1.30
CA ARG A 106 6.52 -17.10 -0.16
C ARG A 106 7.03 -16.23 0.97
N LEU A 107 6.12 -15.77 1.83
CA LEU A 107 6.52 -15.18 3.09
C LEU A 107 7.15 -16.22 4.00
N THR A 108 8.16 -15.81 4.75
CA THR A 108 8.63 -16.53 5.93
C THR A 108 7.71 -16.18 7.12
N ALA A 109 7.87 -16.87 8.25
CA ALA A 109 7.17 -16.50 9.48
C ALA A 109 7.50 -15.05 9.93
N GLU A 110 8.73 -14.58 9.67
CA GLU A 110 9.12 -13.18 9.90
C GLU A 110 8.46 -12.24 8.91
N GLY A 111 8.37 -12.63 7.63
CA GLY A 111 7.65 -11.88 6.61
C GLY A 111 6.17 -11.71 6.94
N GLU A 112 5.50 -12.76 7.45
CA GLU A 112 4.10 -12.69 7.90
C GLU A 112 3.94 -11.70 9.06
N ARG A 113 4.81 -11.75 10.07
CA ARG A 113 4.79 -10.78 11.17
C ARG A 113 5.05 -9.35 10.69
N THR A 114 5.99 -9.20 9.77
CA THR A 114 6.38 -7.89 9.23
C THR A 114 5.24 -7.26 8.42
N VAL A 115 4.50 -8.01 7.60
CA VAL A 115 3.38 -7.45 6.83
C VAL A 115 2.26 -7.01 7.76
N VAL A 116 1.94 -7.79 8.80
CA VAL A 116 0.92 -7.40 9.79
C VAL A 116 1.34 -6.13 10.55
N ALA A 117 2.59 -6.03 10.96
CA ALA A 117 3.10 -4.83 11.62
C ALA A 117 3.09 -3.60 10.68
N ALA A 118 3.36 -3.82 9.39
CA ALA A 118 3.31 -2.76 8.38
C ALA A 118 1.87 -2.26 8.14
N ASP A 119 0.92 -3.18 8.04
CA ASP A 119 -0.50 -2.84 7.87
C ASP A 119 -0.97 -1.99 9.06
N LEU A 120 -0.72 -2.43 10.29
CA LEU A 120 -1.08 -1.68 11.50
C LEU A 120 -0.44 -0.29 11.53
N CYS A 121 0.85 -0.19 11.22
CA CYS A 121 1.57 1.10 11.21
C CYS A 121 1.01 2.08 10.17
N VAL A 122 0.64 1.57 9.00
CA VAL A 122 0.03 2.39 7.93
C VAL A 122 -1.39 2.80 8.32
N ASP A 123 -2.20 1.88 8.84
CA ASP A 123 -3.58 2.14 9.23
C ASP A 123 -3.65 3.18 10.35
N GLU A 124 -2.90 3.01 11.44
CA GLU A 124 -2.81 3.98 12.54
C GLU A 124 -2.39 5.38 12.05
N TYR A 125 -1.44 5.42 11.11
CA TYR A 125 -1.00 6.71 10.56
C TYR A 125 -2.06 7.37 9.70
N LEU A 126 -2.78 6.61 8.85
CA LEU A 126 -3.87 7.13 8.02
C LEU A 126 -5.08 7.54 8.87
N GLU A 127 -5.42 6.78 9.91
CA GLU A 127 -6.45 7.13 10.89
C GLU A 127 -6.11 8.44 11.59
N SER A 128 -4.85 8.65 12.01
CA SER A 128 -4.41 9.90 12.62
C SER A 128 -4.57 11.13 11.70
N ILE A 129 -4.46 10.92 10.39
CA ILE A 129 -4.72 11.96 9.39
C ILE A 129 -6.23 12.19 9.22
N ALA A 130 -7.02 11.11 9.17
CA ALA A 130 -8.47 11.20 9.05
C ALA A 130 -9.11 11.89 10.25
N ALA A 131 -8.58 11.67 11.46
CA ALA A 131 -9.00 12.32 12.70
C ALA A 131 -8.84 13.87 12.70
N CYS A 132 -8.19 14.44 11.68
CA CYS A 132 -8.19 15.89 11.45
C CYS A 132 -9.52 16.41 10.87
N LEU A 133 -10.44 15.50 10.49
CA LEU A 133 -11.77 15.81 9.97
C LEU A 133 -12.84 15.65 11.06
N PRO A 134 -14.00 16.30 10.95
CA PRO A 134 -15.14 16.03 11.85
C PRO A 134 -15.67 14.61 11.62
N ASP A 135 -16.26 14.01 12.68
CA ASP A 135 -16.68 12.60 12.74
C ASP A 135 -17.33 12.01 11.47
N PRO A 136 -18.35 12.62 10.84
CA PRO A 136 -18.94 11.99 9.66
C PRO A 136 -17.97 11.92 8.47
N ASP A 137 -17.07 12.90 8.32
CA ASP A 137 -16.12 12.97 7.22
C ASP A 137 -14.91 12.06 7.46
N GLU A 138 -14.47 11.90 8.71
CA GLU A 138 -13.44 10.96 9.12
C GLU A 138 -13.81 9.52 8.68
N MET A 139 -14.97 9.06 9.10
CA MET A 139 -15.45 7.73 8.72
C MET A 139 -15.65 7.57 7.22
N MET A 140 -16.04 8.63 6.52
CA MET A 140 -16.24 8.61 5.08
C MET A 140 -14.91 8.42 4.33
N VAL A 141 -13.85 9.11 4.71
CA VAL A 141 -12.54 8.98 4.03
C VAL A 141 -11.92 7.61 4.29
N LEU A 142 -12.00 7.06 5.49
CA LEU A 142 -11.52 5.70 5.80
C LEU A 142 -12.32 4.65 5.00
N ARG A 143 -13.64 4.74 4.99
CA ARG A 143 -14.50 3.87 4.18
C ARG A 143 -14.21 3.96 2.69
N SER A 144 -13.85 5.15 2.20
CA SER A 144 -13.50 5.33 0.78
C SER A 144 -12.25 4.56 0.38
N LEU A 145 -11.27 4.38 1.28
CA LEU A 145 -10.07 3.57 1.01
C LEU A 145 -10.42 2.09 0.83
N GLU A 146 -11.31 1.54 1.66
CA GLU A 146 -11.81 0.16 1.47
C GLU A 146 -12.49 0.00 0.11
N LEU A 147 -13.37 0.93 -0.25
CA LEU A 147 -14.09 0.91 -1.54
C LEU A 147 -13.11 1.00 -2.72
N TRP A 148 -12.05 1.80 -2.62
CA TRP A 148 -11.00 1.84 -3.62
C TRP A 148 -10.23 0.52 -3.70
N GLY A 149 -9.98 -0.16 -2.59
CA GLY A 149 -9.40 -1.50 -2.56
C GLY A 149 -10.24 -2.50 -3.36
N HIS A 150 -11.54 -2.56 -3.11
CA HIS A 150 -12.49 -3.40 -3.86
C HIS A 150 -12.55 -3.02 -5.35
N ALA A 151 -12.59 -1.74 -5.67
CA ALA A 151 -12.61 -1.27 -7.05
C ALA A 151 -11.35 -1.69 -7.83
N MET A 152 -10.18 -1.60 -7.20
CA MET A 152 -8.91 -2.05 -7.81
C MET A 152 -8.88 -3.56 -8.03
N ALA A 153 -9.36 -4.36 -7.07
CA ALA A 153 -9.46 -5.80 -7.21
C ALA A 153 -10.35 -6.19 -8.41
N ASN A 154 -11.54 -5.59 -8.52
CA ASN A 154 -12.46 -5.81 -9.63
C ASN A 154 -11.86 -5.37 -10.98
N PHE A 155 -11.17 -4.25 -11.03
CA PHE A 155 -10.49 -3.76 -12.24
C PHE A 155 -9.43 -4.74 -12.73
N HIS A 156 -8.64 -5.32 -11.83
CA HIS A 156 -7.65 -6.33 -12.19
C HIS A 156 -8.28 -7.62 -12.71
N GLN A 157 -9.41 -8.06 -12.15
CA GLN A 157 -10.13 -9.24 -12.63
C GLN A 157 -10.68 -9.03 -14.03
N MET A 158 -11.32 -7.89 -14.31
CA MET A 158 -11.85 -7.56 -15.64
C MET A 158 -10.76 -7.55 -16.71
N ARG A 159 -9.57 -7.02 -16.39
CA ARG A 159 -8.45 -6.99 -17.36
C ARG A 159 -7.88 -8.38 -17.67
N LYS A 160 -7.95 -9.34 -16.75
CA LYS A 160 -7.53 -10.72 -16.99
C LYS A 160 -8.48 -11.49 -17.92
N GLN A 161 -9.77 -11.12 -17.98
CA GLN A 161 -10.76 -11.77 -18.82
C GLN A 161 -10.71 -11.29 -20.28
N VAL A 162 -10.06 -10.18 -20.56
CA VAL A 162 -9.96 -9.56 -21.90
C VAL A 162 -8.65 -9.95 -22.63
N GLN A 163 -7.71 -10.63 -21.95
CA GLN A 163 -6.46 -11.16 -22.52
C GLN A 163 -6.54 -12.65 -22.77
#